data_a212078757f4d9429d630ddd26904c5c
#
_entry.id   a212078757f4d9429d630ddd26904c5c
#
_cell.length_a   1.000
_cell.length_b   1.000
_cell.length_c   1.000
_cell.angle_alpha   90.00
_cell.angle_beta   90.00
_cell.angle_gamma   90.00
#
_symmetry.space_group_name_H-M   'P 1'
#
loop_
_entity.id
_entity.type
_entity.pdbx_description
1 polymer ?
#
loop_
_entity_poly.entity_id
_entity_poly.type
_entity_poly.pdbx_seq_one_letter_code
_entity_poly.pdbx_strand_id
1 'polypeptide(L)'
;MPVYSQSFDDTDDILNRASQIENLEYKMMVQRATQTAIHYMPAVTQIDFLKATRRDLNGDFNDVVYVNEPFGSEKGFLTANDTTAYAWATTTSKNGPVVIEVPAATDKVNYFGSVVNQWEVPITDVGYKGADEGKGGKYLFLPPGYDNEFGTKQELESQGYLVFETDTYLYGFSFRPSLTNGATDLDAGNYAKKIKIYNLAESNNPPKTDYLDATDVAYDSLPYYNETFFQDIDDVIQENPVRTQDKAMVSLLKDLGIEKGKKFDPSEEQKKAMREGVLMAYAHMQSKFVEPDQTVSALWKDENGKPLSQWSFWNFGPQAQLGFPFVDEDEVLVDKRAASYFYVTYLPKQLGGSTFYLTGLRDSEGEMLDGKATYKLNVPADTPVEDFWSAIVYNMETKNFVKGFDRVGLSSRNADTMKKNPDGSYDLYFGPEAPKGQEENWVPTGGEDYFLLFRLYRPTSKTFFKNWMLEDMEKISD
;
A
#
# COMPACT_ATOMS: atom_id res chain seq x y z
N MET A 1 5.48 -31.06 -44.94
CA MET A 1 5.39 -29.73 -44.30
C MET A 1 5.23 -28.73 -45.42
N PRO A 2 4.17 -27.93 -45.49
CA PRO A 2 4.09 -26.87 -46.49
C PRO A 2 5.09 -25.77 -46.10
N VAL A 3 6.04 -25.50 -47.01
CA VAL A 3 6.91 -24.34 -46.95
C VAL A 3 6.03 -23.15 -47.31
N TYR A 4 5.67 -22.32 -46.31
CA TYR A 4 5.10 -21.01 -46.58
C TYR A 4 6.20 -20.15 -47.20
N SER A 5 6.21 -20.03 -48.53
CA SER A 5 6.94 -18.93 -49.19
C SER A 5 6.16 -17.65 -48.89
N GLN A 6 6.57 -16.88 -47.91
CA GLN A 6 6.18 -15.47 -47.85
C GLN A 6 6.69 -14.82 -49.14
N SER A 7 5.77 -14.36 -49.98
CA SER A 7 6.13 -13.57 -51.14
C SER A 7 6.67 -12.22 -50.64
N PHE A 8 7.78 -11.75 -51.21
CA PHE A 8 8.38 -10.44 -50.94
C PHE A 8 7.47 -9.28 -51.32
N ASP A 9 6.30 -9.53 -51.95
CA ASP A 9 5.32 -8.52 -52.37
C ASP A 9 4.56 -7.87 -51.21
N ASP A 10 4.59 -8.42 -49.97
CA ASP A 10 3.93 -7.84 -48.79
C ASP A 10 4.70 -6.66 -48.16
N THR A 11 5.97 -6.42 -48.53
CA THR A 11 6.81 -5.37 -47.89
C THR A 11 6.43 -3.96 -48.34
N ASP A 12 6.03 -3.77 -49.60
CA ASP A 12 5.61 -2.46 -50.13
C ASP A 12 4.29 -2.01 -49.52
N ASP A 13 3.38 -2.96 -49.22
CA ASP A 13 2.13 -2.68 -48.49
C ASP A 13 2.35 -2.27 -47.05
N ILE A 14 3.33 -2.84 -46.35
CA ILE A 14 3.65 -2.50 -44.94
C ILE A 14 4.08 -1.03 -44.82
N LEU A 15 5.00 -0.56 -45.67
CA LEU A 15 5.46 0.82 -45.65
C LEU A 15 4.33 1.82 -45.94
N ASN A 16 3.48 1.50 -46.95
CA ASN A 16 2.34 2.32 -47.27
C ASN A 16 1.32 2.38 -46.11
N ARG A 17 0.98 1.24 -45.50
CA ARG A 17 0.10 1.17 -44.32
C ARG A 17 0.67 1.88 -43.12
N ALA A 18 1.97 1.71 -42.85
CA ALA A 18 2.65 2.40 -41.76
C ALA A 18 2.63 3.94 -41.95
N SER A 19 2.80 4.44 -43.18
CA SER A 19 2.76 5.88 -43.46
C SER A 19 1.38 6.53 -43.27
N GLN A 20 0.31 5.72 -43.17
CA GLN A 20 -1.06 6.16 -42.89
C GLN A 20 -1.39 6.27 -41.40
N ILE A 21 -0.45 5.90 -40.49
CA ILE A 21 -0.67 6.04 -39.06
C ILE A 21 -0.61 7.54 -38.71
N GLU A 22 -1.76 8.11 -38.48
CA GLU A 22 -1.86 9.50 -38.03
C GLU A 22 -1.37 9.66 -36.57
N ASN A 23 -0.73 10.80 -36.28
CA ASN A 23 -0.28 11.20 -34.95
C ASN A 23 0.58 10.13 -34.27
N LEU A 24 1.47 9.45 -35.00
CA LEU A 24 2.28 8.34 -34.51
C LEU A 24 3.06 8.72 -33.24
N GLU A 25 3.75 9.86 -33.22
CA GLU A 25 4.54 10.31 -32.08
C GLU A 25 3.70 10.50 -30.82
N TYR A 26 2.54 11.15 -30.96
CA TYR A 26 1.59 11.32 -29.87
C TYR A 26 1.08 9.96 -29.31
N LYS A 27 0.67 9.05 -30.21
CA LYS A 27 0.24 7.71 -29.81
C LYS A 27 1.35 6.94 -29.09
N MET A 28 2.59 7.09 -29.53
CA MET A 28 3.74 6.48 -28.86
C MET A 28 3.96 7.09 -27.46
N MET A 29 3.84 8.41 -27.29
CA MET A 29 3.92 9.04 -25.98
C MET A 29 2.82 8.54 -25.02
N VAL A 30 1.57 8.41 -25.49
CA VAL A 30 0.47 7.85 -24.67
C VAL A 30 0.76 6.41 -24.22
N GLN A 31 1.23 5.55 -25.14
CA GLN A 31 1.58 4.17 -24.80
C GLN A 31 2.72 4.12 -23.76
N ARG A 32 3.76 4.96 -23.91
CA ARG A 32 4.88 5.05 -22.98
C ARG A 32 4.44 5.58 -21.63
N ALA A 33 3.58 6.59 -21.60
CA ALA A 33 2.99 7.11 -20.38
C ALA A 33 2.19 6.01 -19.65
N THR A 34 1.37 5.25 -20.39
CA THR A 34 0.60 4.13 -19.81
C THR A 34 1.53 3.09 -19.16
N GLN A 35 2.52 2.58 -19.92
CA GLN A 35 3.39 1.51 -19.43
C GLN A 35 4.27 1.97 -18.27
N THR A 36 4.79 3.20 -18.33
CA THR A 36 5.62 3.74 -17.25
C THR A 36 4.79 4.05 -16.00
N ALA A 37 3.56 4.55 -16.13
CA ALA A 37 2.68 4.75 -14.98
C ALA A 37 2.36 3.42 -14.26
N ILE A 38 2.03 2.35 -15.00
CA ILE A 38 1.85 1.02 -14.42
C ILE A 38 3.14 0.55 -13.71
N HIS A 39 4.29 0.68 -14.37
CA HIS A 39 5.56 0.22 -13.81
C HIS A 39 5.94 0.96 -12.51
N TYR A 40 5.76 2.31 -12.49
CA TYR A 40 6.18 3.16 -11.38
C TYR A 40 5.14 3.31 -10.26
N MET A 41 3.97 2.69 -10.36
CA MET A 41 2.90 2.78 -9.36
C MET A 41 3.41 2.63 -7.91
N PRO A 42 4.18 1.57 -7.53
CA PRO A 42 4.68 1.45 -6.16
C PRO A 42 5.66 2.56 -5.77
N ALA A 43 6.47 3.03 -6.72
CA ALA A 43 7.44 4.07 -6.43
C ALA A 43 6.80 5.44 -6.25
N VAL A 44 5.71 5.71 -6.98
CA VAL A 44 4.91 6.93 -6.82
C VAL A 44 4.22 6.92 -5.46
N THR A 45 3.58 5.83 -5.05
CA THR A 45 2.94 5.77 -3.71
C THR A 45 3.94 6.03 -2.59
N GLN A 46 5.19 5.58 -2.71
CA GLN A 46 6.21 5.82 -1.70
C GLN A 46 6.72 7.28 -1.67
N ILE A 47 6.93 7.92 -2.83
CA ILE A 47 7.40 9.32 -2.86
C ILE A 47 6.30 10.29 -2.41
N ASP A 48 5.02 9.93 -2.59
CA ASP A 48 3.88 10.76 -2.19
C ASP A 48 3.80 10.96 -0.67
N PHE A 49 4.30 10.03 0.14
CA PHE A 49 4.46 10.24 1.58
C PHE A 49 5.40 11.40 1.90
N LEU A 50 6.54 11.50 1.23
CA LEU A 50 7.46 12.63 1.40
C LEU A 50 6.84 13.94 0.92
N LYS A 51 6.16 13.91 -0.23
CA LYS A 51 5.50 15.10 -0.79
C LYS A 51 4.39 15.59 0.11
N ALA A 52 3.58 14.69 0.67
CA ALA A 52 2.56 15.03 1.65
C ALA A 52 3.18 15.62 2.93
N THR A 53 4.26 15.02 3.45
CA THR A 53 4.99 15.57 4.61
C THR A 53 5.49 16.99 4.35
N ARG A 54 6.03 17.26 3.15
CA ARG A 54 6.48 18.60 2.76
C ARG A 54 5.35 19.61 2.60
N ARG A 55 4.27 19.20 1.90
CA ARG A 55 3.13 20.06 1.57
C ARG A 55 2.27 20.37 2.78
N ASP A 56 1.92 19.34 3.57
CA ASP A 56 0.88 19.44 4.59
C ASP A 56 1.44 19.77 5.98
N LEU A 57 2.71 19.41 6.24
CA LEU A 57 3.35 19.55 7.54
C LEU A 57 4.60 20.45 7.53
N ASN A 58 5.02 20.94 6.37
CA ASN A 58 6.26 21.68 6.17
C ASN A 58 7.49 20.92 6.71
N GLY A 59 7.45 19.59 6.65
CA GLY A 59 8.53 18.70 7.05
C GLY A 59 9.42 18.27 5.88
N ASP A 60 10.37 17.38 6.14
CA ASP A 60 11.27 16.84 5.11
C ASP A 60 11.76 15.43 5.52
N PHE A 61 12.82 14.95 4.87
CA PHE A 61 13.49 13.70 5.23
C PHE A 61 13.87 13.66 6.71
N ASN A 62 13.73 12.47 7.30
CA ASN A 62 14.07 12.17 8.70
C ASN A 62 13.13 12.79 9.76
N ASP A 63 12.12 13.53 9.35
CA ASP A 63 11.07 13.97 10.27
C ASP A 63 10.12 12.79 10.55
N VAL A 64 9.82 12.55 11.80
CA VAL A 64 8.88 11.51 12.22
C VAL A 64 7.49 12.12 12.33
N VAL A 65 6.60 11.73 11.43
CA VAL A 65 5.19 12.10 11.49
C VAL A 65 4.45 11.08 12.36
N TYR A 66 3.53 11.57 13.18
CA TYR A 66 2.71 10.71 14.05
C TYR A 66 1.30 11.27 14.20
N VAL A 67 0.38 10.41 14.65
CA VAL A 67 -0.96 10.80 15.08
C VAL A 67 -1.25 10.26 16.47
N ASN A 68 -2.12 10.95 17.22
CA ASN A 68 -2.55 10.61 18.57
C ASN A 68 -3.92 9.91 18.60
N GLU A 69 -4.46 9.59 17.41
CA GLU A 69 -5.75 8.92 17.22
C GLU A 69 -5.74 8.15 15.90
N PRO A 70 -6.65 7.19 15.70
CA PRO A 70 -6.83 6.53 14.42
C PRO A 70 -7.21 7.53 13.30
N PHE A 71 -6.96 7.15 12.05
CA PHE A 71 -7.31 7.99 10.90
C PHE A 71 -8.81 8.12 10.72
N GLY A 72 -9.26 9.35 10.46
CA GLY A 72 -10.58 9.68 9.96
C GLY A 72 -10.61 9.85 8.43
N SER A 73 -11.79 10.17 7.89
CA SER A 73 -12.01 10.32 6.44
C SER A 73 -11.29 11.52 5.81
N GLU A 74 -10.75 12.43 6.59
CA GLU A 74 -9.97 13.59 6.14
C GLU A 74 -8.54 13.23 5.73
N LYS A 75 -8.03 12.04 6.12
CA LYS A 75 -6.70 11.57 5.74
C LYS A 75 -6.74 10.87 4.37
N GLY A 76 -5.76 11.14 3.54
CA GLY A 76 -5.56 10.49 2.26
C GLY A 76 -4.48 9.40 2.33
N PHE A 77 -4.89 8.14 2.53
CA PHE A 77 -4.02 6.96 2.51
C PHE A 77 -4.68 5.82 1.77
N LEU A 78 -3.92 5.05 0.99
CA LEU A 78 -4.43 3.82 0.40
C LEU A 78 -4.81 2.82 1.49
N THR A 79 -6.08 2.41 1.49
CA THR A 79 -6.69 1.50 2.48
C THR A 79 -6.28 1.78 3.92
N ALA A 80 -6.41 3.03 4.34
CA ALA A 80 -6.14 3.50 5.69
C ALA A 80 -6.82 2.65 6.77
N ASN A 81 -6.37 2.77 8.01
CA ASN A 81 -6.92 2.02 9.14
C ASN A 81 -7.48 2.98 10.20
N ASP A 82 -8.75 2.80 10.55
CA ASP A 82 -9.48 3.59 11.55
C ASP A 82 -9.39 3.03 12.98
N THR A 83 -8.57 2.00 13.21
CA THR A 83 -8.55 1.29 14.51
C THR A 83 -7.26 1.47 15.30
N THR A 84 -6.23 2.06 14.70
CA THR A 84 -4.94 2.31 15.36
C THR A 84 -4.33 3.62 14.90
N ALA A 85 -3.59 4.29 15.78
CA ALA A 85 -2.70 5.38 15.42
C ALA A 85 -1.52 4.90 14.57
N TYR A 86 -0.75 5.83 14.01
CA TYR A 86 0.42 5.56 13.18
C TYR A 86 1.59 6.46 13.53
N ALA A 87 2.81 5.97 13.25
CA ALA A 87 4.01 6.81 13.09
C ALA A 87 4.71 6.42 11.79
N TRP A 88 5.12 7.41 10.98
CA TRP A 88 5.80 7.16 9.71
C TRP A 88 6.87 8.19 9.44
N ALA A 89 7.80 7.87 8.58
CA ALA A 89 8.81 8.79 8.06
C ALA A 89 9.33 8.33 6.72
N THR A 90 9.82 9.28 5.94
CA THR A 90 10.64 9.03 4.76
C THR A 90 12.07 9.47 5.04
N THR A 91 13.05 8.66 4.63
CA THR A 91 14.47 8.94 4.83
C THR A 91 15.27 8.62 3.56
N THR A 92 16.51 9.06 3.51
CA THR A 92 17.39 8.83 2.36
C THR A 92 18.83 8.54 2.78
N SER A 93 19.41 7.52 2.20
CA SER A 93 20.85 7.20 2.33
C SER A 93 21.72 7.79 1.21
N LYS A 94 21.21 8.80 0.46
CA LYS A 94 21.93 9.45 -0.65
C LYS A 94 23.27 10.06 -0.20
N ASN A 95 23.35 10.48 1.06
CA ASN A 95 24.53 11.10 1.66
C ASN A 95 25.27 10.16 2.65
N GLY A 96 25.03 8.86 2.59
CA GLY A 96 25.65 7.85 3.44
C GLY A 96 24.67 6.98 4.21
N PRO A 97 25.16 5.97 4.95
CA PRO A 97 24.30 5.05 5.70
C PRO A 97 23.42 5.77 6.72
N VAL A 98 22.18 5.30 6.89
CA VAL A 98 21.21 5.90 7.81
C VAL A 98 20.82 4.92 8.90
N VAL A 99 20.71 5.43 10.11
CA VAL A 99 20.23 4.71 11.29
C VAL A 99 18.80 5.14 11.61
N ILE A 100 17.91 4.16 11.80
CA ILE A 100 16.61 4.34 12.44
C ILE A 100 16.68 3.65 13.81
N GLU A 101 16.68 4.43 14.90
CA GLU A 101 16.58 3.88 16.25
C GLU A 101 15.11 3.67 16.60
N VAL A 102 14.74 2.41 16.82
CA VAL A 102 13.40 2.04 17.27
C VAL A 102 13.45 1.77 18.77
N PRO A 103 12.58 2.39 19.58
CA PRO A 103 12.58 2.17 21.01
C PRO A 103 12.10 0.74 21.38
N ALA A 104 12.61 0.21 22.49
CA ALA A 104 12.16 -1.09 23.02
C ALA A 104 10.68 -1.04 23.40
N ALA A 105 9.96 -2.15 23.21
CA ALA A 105 8.62 -2.33 23.74
C ALA A 105 8.55 -2.01 25.24
N THR A 106 7.45 -1.41 25.65
CA THR A 106 7.12 -1.16 27.06
C THR A 106 5.98 -2.10 27.49
N ASP A 107 5.60 -2.03 28.75
CA ASP A 107 4.40 -2.70 29.25
C ASP A 107 3.09 -2.11 28.69
N LYS A 108 3.15 -0.94 28.04
CA LYS A 108 2.02 -0.21 27.49
C LYS A 108 1.98 -0.16 25.97
N VAL A 109 3.11 0.10 25.32
CA VAL A 109 3.19 0.35 23.88
C VAL A 109 4.34 -0.46 23.27
N ASN A 110 4.05 -1.12 22.17
CA ASN A 110 5.04 -1.68 21.26
C ASN A 110 4.67 -1.26 19.85
N TYR A 111 5.65 -0.89 19.01
CA TYR A 111 5.43 -0.67 17.59
C TYR A 111 5.70 -1.96 16.79
N PHE A 112 4.93 -2.13 15.74
CA PHE A 112 5.20 -3.09 14.68
C PHE A 112 4.92 -2.44 13.33
N GLY A 113 5.57 -2.93 12.30
CA GLY A 113 5.42 -2.44 10.93
C GLY A 113 6.66 -2.74 10.12
N SER A 114 6.77 -2.11 8.98
CA SER A 114 7.81 -2.42 7.99
C SER A 114 8.56 -1.18 7.57
N VAL A 115 9.84 -1.37 7.27
CA VAL A 115 10.64 -0.42 6.49
C VAL A 115 10.67 -0.94 5.05
N VAL A 116 10.25 -0.11 4.11
CA VAL A 116 10.19 -0.42 2.68
C VAL A 116 11.13 0.46 1.87
N ASN A 117 11.64 -0.04 0.74
CA ASN A 117 12.44 0.76 -0.19
C ASN A 117 11.55 1.67 -1.05
N GLN A 118 12.15 2.47 -1.96
CA GLN A 118 11.41 3.33 -2.88
C GLN A 118 10.33 2.61 -3.72
N TRP A 119 10.43 1.32 -3.89
CA TRP A 119 9.52 0.49 -4.67
C TRP A 119 8.53 -0.30 -3.81
N GLU A 120 8.33 0.14 -2.57
CA GLU A 120 7.47 -0.52 -1.58
C GLU A 120 7.88 -1.97 -1.26
N VAL A 121 9.09 -2.39 -1.63
CA VAL A 121 9.59 -3.72 -1.27
C VAL A 121 10.04 -3.71 0.19
N PRO A 122 9.49 -4.57 1.06
CA PRO A 122 9.86 -4.62 2.46
C PRO A 122 11.34 -5.03 2.65
N ILE A 123 12.10 -4.16 3.29
CA ILE A 123 13.50 -4.43 3.66
C ILE A 123 13.52 -5.27 4.94
N THR A 124 12.78 -4.85 5.95
CA THR A 124 12.70 -5.49 7.26
C THR A 124 11.41 -5.14 7.99
N ASP A 125 11.02 -6.01 8.91
CA ASP A 125 9.95 -5.73 9.87
C ASP A 125 10.51 -5.32 11.22
N VAL A 126 9.72 -4.55 11.98
CA VAL A 126 9.99 -4.04 13.32
C VAL A 126 8.97 -4.62 14.29
N GLY A 127 9.35 -4.79 15.55
CA GLY A 127 8.50 -5.25 16.63
C GLY A 127 8.69 -6.73 16.96
N TYR A 128 7.78 -7.30 17.75
CA TYR A 128 7.93 -8.64 18.35
C TYR A 128 8.13 -9.79 17.35
N LYS A 129 7.76 -9.60 16.07
CA LYS A 129 8.07 -10.53 14.96
C LYS A 129 9.04 -9.92 13.94
N GLY A 130 9.53 -8.74 14.20
CA GLY A 130 10.55 -8.07 13.40
C GLY A 130 11.97 -8.44 13.82
N ALA A 131 12.94 -7.80 13.19
CA ALA A 131 14.35 -8.09 13.41
C ALA A 131 14.83 -7.79 14.84
N ASP A 132 14.15 -6.90 15.56
CA ASP A 132 14.45 -6.52 16.95
C ASP A 132 13.71 -7.38 17.99
N GLU A 133 12.80 -8.26 17.60
CA GLU A 133 11.97 -9.08 18.50
C GLU A 133 11.26 -8.23 19.59
N GLY A 134 10.94 -6.98 19.31
CA GLY A 134 10.36 -6.03 20.25
C GLY A 134 11.34 -5.46 21.30
N LYS A 135 12.63 -5.79 21.20
CA LYS A 135 13.67 -5.29 22.11
C LYS A 135 14.13 -3.86 21.76
N GLY A 136 13.64 -3.33 20.64
CA GLY A 136 14.16 -2.12 20.03
C GLY A 136 15.54 -2.33 19.42
N GLY A 137 16.03 -1.34 18.68
CA GLY A 137 17.34 -1.49 18.06
C GLY A 137 17.72 -0.33 17.15
N LYS A 138 18.95 -0.39 16.68
CA LYS A 138 19.52 0.53 15.70
C LYS A 138 19.52 -0.16 14.34
N TYR A 139 18.51 0.12 13.54
CA TYR A 139 18.37 -0.38 12.18
C TYR A 139 19.25 0.47 11.27
N LEU A 140 20.28 -0.13 10.70
CA LEU A 140 21.24 0.55 9.82
C LEU A 140 21.02 0.14 8.37
N PHE A 141 20.75 1.12 7.52
CA PHE A 141 20.53 0.93 6.11
C PHE A 141 21.73 1.41 5.30
N LEU A 142 22.37 0.47 4.59
CA LEU A 142 23.52 0.74 3.73
C LEU A 142 23.02 1.14 2.33
N PRO A 143 23.54 2.25 1.76
CA PRO A 143 23.14 2.70 0.43
C PRO A 143 23.59 1.74 -0.67
N PRO A 144 22.97 1.81 -1.87
CA PRO A 144 23.47 1.11 -3.04
C PRO A 144 24.95 1.46 -3.33
N GLY A 145 25.78 0.42 -3.48
CA GLY A 145 27.20 0.60 -3.76
C GLY A 145 28.05 1.05 -2.57
N TYR A 146 27.58 0.79 -1.35
CA TYR A 146 28.33 1.06 -0.12
C TYR A 146 29.74 0.45 -0.17
N ASP A 147 30.78 1.26 0.09
CA ASP A 147 32.20 0.95 -0.07
C ASP A 147 32.92 0.54 1.24
N ASN A 148 32.16 0.27 2.29
CA ASN A 148 32.63 -0.04 3.65
C ASN A 148 33.36 1.12 4.37
N GLU A 149 33.05 2.37 4.05
CA GLU A 149 33.64 3.56 4.72
C GLU A 149 33.57 3.49 6.26
N PHE A 150 32.47 2.98 6.81
CA PHE A 150 32.28 2.83 8.27
C PHE A 150 32.52 1.40 8.78
N GLY A 151 33.02 0.51 7.95
CA GLY A 151 33.25 -0.91 8.21
C GLY A 151 32.37 -1.81 7.36
N THR A 152 32.72 -3.07 7.32
CA THR A 152 31.93 -4.11 6.64
C THR A 152 30.61 -4.36 7.39
N LYS A 153 29.64 -4.97 6.73
CA LYS A 153 28.37 -5.37 7.35
C LYS A 153 28.61 -6.14 8.67
N GLN A 154 29.50 -7.11 8.66
CA GLN A 154 29.82 -7.92 9.85
C GLN A 154 30.41 -7.09 10.99
N GLU A 155 31.27 -6.11 10.69
CA GLU A 155 31.85 -5.21 11.70
C GLU A 155 30.77 -4.30 12.29
N LEU A 156 29.86 -3.78 11.49
CA LEU A 156 28.75 -2.96 11.93
C LEU A 156 27.74 -3.79 12.78
N GLU A 157 27.46 -5.01 12.38
CA GLU A 157 26.64 -5.94 13.19
C GLU A 157 27.30 -6.23 14.56
N SER A 158 28.64 -6.38 14.61
CA SER A 158 29.39 -6.56 15.84
C SER A 158 29.34 -5.35 16.78
N GLN A 159 29.07 -4.16 16.24
CA GLN A 159 28.85 -2.92 17.00
C GLN A 159 27.39 -2.79 17.53
N GLY A 160 26.52 -3.78 17.23
CA GLY A 160 25.14 -3.84 17.71
C GLY A 160 24.11 -3.21 16.78
N TYR A 161 24.45 -2.95 15.52
CA TYR A 161 23.47 -2.55 14.51
C TYR A 161 22.76 -3.76 13.91
N LEU A 162 21.49 -3.58 13.56
CA LEU A 162 20.74 -4.46 12.66
C LEU A 162 20.95 -3.93 11.24
N VAL A 163 21.80 -4.60 10.44
CA VAL A 163 22.33 -4.06 9.18
C VAL A 163 21.61 -4.61 7.96
N PHE A 164 21.11 -3.71 7.12
CA PHE A 164 20.37 -4.02 5.89
C PHE A 164 21.00 -3.30 4.69
N GLU A 165 21.15 -4.02 3.59
CA GLU A 165 21.56 -3.47 2.30
C GLU A 165 20.30 -3.06 1.52
N THR A 166 20.38 -1.93 0.80
CA THR A 166 19.27 -1.41 0.00
C THR A 166 19.68 -1.24 -1.47
N ASP A 167 18.72 -1.31 -2.38
CA ASP A 167 18.90 -1.07 -3.82
C ASP A 167 18.42 0.32 -4.26
N THR A 168 17.92 1.12 -3.30
CA THR A 168 17.51 2.51 -3.48
C THR A 168 18.08 3.41 -2.39
N TYR A 169 18.18 4.71 -2.64
CA TYR A 169 18.58 5.68 -1.60
C TYR A 169 17.41 6.03 -0.69
N LEU A 170 16.19 6.13 -1.26
CA LEU A 170 15.01 6.51 -0.52
C LEU A 170 14.29 5.25 0.02
N TYR A 171 13.85 5.34 1.26
CA TYR A 171 13.01 4.36 1.92
C TYR A 171 12.18 5.03 3.02
N GLY A 172 11.14 4.35 3.46
CA GLY A 172 10.28 4.84 4.52
C GLY A 172 9.83 3.72 5.44
N PHE A 173 9.20 4.12 6.54
CA PHE A 173 8.52 3.20 7.41
C PHE A 173 7.11 3.68 7.76
N SER A 174 6.24 2.72 8.07
CA SER A 174 4.96 2.97 8.69
C SER A 174 4.79 1.99 9.86
N PHE A 175 4.74 2.52 11.07
CA PHE A 175 4.62 1.74 12.30
C PHE A 175 3.26 1.96 12.95
N ARG A 176 2.71 0.89 13.49
CA ARG A 176 1.47 0.86 14.26
C ARG A 176 1.75 0.49 15.70
N PRO A 177 1.04 1.06 16.69
CA PRO A 177 1.14 0.65 18.07
C PRO A 177 0.30 -0.63 18.33
N SER A 178 0.86 -1.52 19.12
CA SER A 178 0.11 -2.48 19.90
C SER A 178 -0.03 -1.91 21.32
N LEU A 179 -1.26 -1.63 21.74
CA LEU A 179 -1.57 -0.98 23.02
C LEU A 179 -2.03 -2.03 24.03
N THR A 180 -1.46 -1.99 25.24
CA THR A 180 -1.78 -2.89 26.33
C THR A 180 -1.91 -2.13 27.66
N ASN A 181 -2.42 -2.77 28.69
CA ASN A 181 -2.51 -2.22 30.05
C ASN A 181 -3.15 -0.82 30.14
N GLY A 182 -4.23 -0.60 29.35
CA GLY A 182 -4.97 0.66 29.35
C GLY A 182 -4.24 1.82 28.69
N ALA A 183 -3.21 1.55 27.87
CA ALA A 183 -2.58 2.57 27.03
C ALA A 183 -3.55 3.11 25.98
N THR A 184 -3.33 4.35 25.60
CA THR A 184 -4.13 5.10 24.63
C THR A 184 -3.30 5.45 23.39
N ASP A 185 -3.95 5.92 22.33
CA ASP A 185 -3.25 6.41 21.13
C ASP A 185 -2.36 7.62 21.46
N LEU A 186 -2.68 8.43 22.49
CA LEU A 186 -1.80 9.46 23.00
C LEU A 186 -0.49 8.88 23.58
N ASP A 187 -0.55 7.73 24.27
CA ASP A 187 0.66 7.02 24.71
C ASP A 187 1.48 6.56 23.51
N ALA A 188 0.82 6.12 22.43
CA ALA A 188 1.49 5.77 21.17
C ALA A 188 2.18 6.96 20.50
N GLY A 189 1.51 8.11 20.40
CA GLY A 189 2.11 9.35 19.87
C GLY A 189 3.30 9.81 20.70
N ASN A 190 3.23 9.71 22.03
CA ASN A 190 4.38 10.01 22.90
C ASN A 190 5.51 8.98 22.74
N TYR A 191 5.19 7.74 22.42
CA TYR A 191 6.17 6.69 22.15
C TYR A 191 6.85 6.91 20.78
N ALA A 192 6.14 7.40 19.78
CA ALA A 192 6.69 7.80 18.47
C ALA A 192 7.84 8.79 18.60
N LYS A 193 7.74 9.73 19.55
CA LYS A 193 8.77 10.75 19.83
C LYS A 193 10.08 10.19 20.40
N LYS A 194 10.20 8.87 20.51
CA LYS A 194 11.46 8.19 20.90
C LYS A 194 12.19 7.60 19.68
N ILE A 195 11.54 7.52 18.51
CA ILE A 195 12.19 7.12 17.27
C ILE A 195 13.21 8.19 16.90
N LYS A 196 14.40 7.79 16.46
CA LYS A 196 15.41 8.73 15.96
C LYS A 196 15.87 8.29 14.58
N ILE A 197 16.12 9.27 13.72
CA ILE A 197 16.64 9.04 12.38
C ILE A 197 17.85 9.96 12.17
N TYR A 198 18.98 9.38 11.79
CA TYR A 198 20.21 10.15 11.57
C TYR A 198 21.19 9.41 10.65
N ASN A 199 22.11 10.15 10.03
CA ASN A 199 23.20 9.57 9.27
C ASN A 199 24.20 8.87 10.21
N LEU A 200 24.76 7.72 9.82
CA LEU A 200 25.73 6.98 10.62
C LEU A 200 26.95 7.81 11.01
N ALA A 201 27.40 8.73 10.12
CA ALA A 201 28.49 9.66 10.41
C ALA A 201 28.23 10.54 11.65
N GLU A 202 26.96 10.75 11.98
CA GLU A 202 26.51 11.59 13.11
C GLU A 202 26.21 10.78 14.37
N SER A 203 26.45 9.47 14.37
CA SER A 203 26.10 8.55 15.45
C SER A 203 26.65 8.91 16.82
N ASN A 204 27.80 9.62 16.89
CA ASN A 204 28.40 10.09 18.14
C ASN A 204 27.67 11.30 18.75
N ASN A 205 26.98 12.08 17.95
CA ASN A 205 26.16 13.22 18.37
C ASN A 205 24.99 13.41 17.38
N PRO A 206 24.00 12.53 17.42
CA PRO A 206 22.88 12.57 16.48
C PRO A 206 22.15 13.92 16.53
N PRO A 207 21.76 14.47 15.38
CA PRO A 207 20.91 15.64 15.34
C PRO A 207 19.57 15.35 16.03
N LYS A 208 18.90 16.40 16.45
CA LYS A 208 17.54 16.27 16.98
C LYS A 208 16.60 15.83 15.87
N THR A 209 15.87 14.75 16.09
CA THR A 209 14.75 14.36 15.21
C THR A 209 13.57 15.31 15.46
N ASP A 210 12.99 15.85 14.40
CA ASP A 210 11.76 16.61 14.49
C ASP A 210 10.54 15.69 14.42
N TYR A 211 9.51 16.02 15.21
CA TYR A 211 8.30 15.22 15.34
C TYR A 211 7.10 16.07 14.93
N LEU A 212 6.42 15.64 13.88
CA LEU A 212 5.32 16.36 13.26
C LEU A 212 3.99 15.69 13.63
N ASP A 213 3.16 16.43 14.35
CA ASP A 213 1.82 15.97 14.73
C ASP A 213 0.85 16.19 13.56
N ALA A 214 0.37 15.12 12.98
CA ALA A 214 -0.59 15.12 11.90
C ALA A 214 -2.02 14.82 12.37
N THR A 215 -2.29 14.78 13.67
CA THR A 215 -3.60 14.39 14.21
C THR A 215 -4.74 15.21 13.58
N ASP A 216 -4.64 16.54 13.63
CA ASP A 216 -5.68 17.46 13.11
C ASP A 216 -5.35 18.00 11.70
N VAL A 217 -4.47 17.35 10.95
CA VAL A 217 -4.04 17.80 9.62
C VAL A 217 -4.66 16.93 8.54
N ALA A 218 -5.19 17.53 7.48
CA ALA A 218 -5.67 16.85 6.28
C ALA A 218 -4.45 16.37 5.44
N TYR A 219 -3.72 15.38 5.96
CA TYR A 219 -2.56 14.81 5.30
C TYR A 219 -3.01 13.89 4.15
N ASP A 220 -2.44 14.08 2.95
CA ASP A 220 -2.87 13.35 1.76
C ASP A 220 -1.68 12.79 0.96
N SER A 221 -1.45 11.49 1.08
CA SER A 221 -0.42 10.73 0.34
C SER A 221 -0.99 9.86 -0.79
N LEU A 222 -2.21 10.17 -1.25
CA LEU A 222 -2.80 9.45 -2.38
C LEU A 222 -2.14 9.85 -3.71
N PRO A 223 -1.89 8.90 -4.62
CA PRO A 223 -1.43 9.22 -5.96
C PRO A 223 -2.52 9.92 -6.77
N TYR A 224 -2.17 10.95 -7.53
CA TYR A 224 -3.07 11.67 -8.41
C TYR A 224 -2.92 11.22 -9.86
N TYR A 225 -3.97 10.67 -10.46
CA TYR A 225 -3.96 10.12 -11.83
C TYR A 225 -4.14 11.21 -12.89
N ASN A 226 -3.21 12.15 -12.91
CA ASN A 226 -3.09 13.22 -13.92
C ASN A 226 -1.61 13.44 -14.28
N GLU A 227 -1.25 14.54 -14.95
CA GLU A 227 0.15 14.80 -15.33
C GLU A 227 1.11 14.93 -14.15
N THR A 228 0.63 15.20 -12.92
CA THR A 228 1.48 15.30 -11.73
C THR A 228 2.07 13.95 -11.33
N PHE A 229 1.43 12.83 -11.70
CA PHE A 229 1.98 11.49 -11.53
C PHE A 229 3.37 11.33 -12.18
N PHE A 230 3.61 12.03 -13.29
CA PHE A 230 4.89 12.00 -13.98
C PHE A 230 5.93 12.92 -13.34
N GLN A 231 5.51 13.97 -12.60
CA GLN A 231 6.41 14.70 -11.72
C GLN A 231 6.89 13.78 -10.58
N ASP A 232 6.01 12.92 -10.05
CA ASP A 232 6.36 11.97 -9.00
C ASP A 232 7.35 10.92 -9.54
N ILE A 233 7.17 10.43 -10.78
CA ILE A 233 8.14 9.58 -11.45
C ILE A 233 9.48 10.30 -11.64
N ASP A 234 9.48 11.57 -12.04
CA ASP A 234 10.71 12.35 -12.17
C ASP A 234 11.43 12.46 -10.81
N ASP A 235 10.72 12.80 -9.74
CA ASP A 235 11.27 12.89 -8.40
C ASP A 235 11.92 11.55 -7.97
N VAL A 236 11.26 10.41 -8.24
CA VAL A 236 11.83 9.07 -8.00
C VAL A 236 13.13 8.85 -8.77
N ILE A 237 13.15 9.22 -10.06
CA ILE A 237 14.32 9.09 -10.94
C ILE A 237 15.47 9.98 -10.45
N GLN A 238 15.19 11.22 -10.04
CA GLN A 238 16.21 12.17 -9.58
C GLN A 238 16.79 11.75 -8.21
N GLU A 239 15.97 11.21 -7.32
CA GLU A 239 16.41 10.86 -5.96
C GLU A 239 17.14 9.51 -5.86
N ASN A 240 16.90 8.55 -6.75
CA ASN A 240 17.40 7.19 -6.62
C ASN A 240 18.32 6.76 -7.77
N PRO A 241 19.21 5.78 -7.58
CA PRO A 241 19.91 5.14 -8.70
C PRO A 241 18.90 4.37 -9.56
N VAL A 242 19.17 4.29 -10.86
CA VAL A 242 18.40 3.47 -11.78
C VAL A 242 18.82 2.01 -11.61
N ARG A 243 17.93 1.17 -11.09
CA ARG A 243 18.18 -0.27 -10.95
C ARG A 243 18.26 -0.94 -12.33
N THR A 244 18.98 -2.03 -12.42
CA THR A 244 19.17 -2.73 -13.70
C THR A 244 17.85 -3.17 -14.33
N GLN A 245 16.92 -3.65 -13.52
CA GLN A 245 15.59 -4.11 -13.95
C GLN A 245 14.69 -2.99 -14.46
N ASP A 246 14.97 -1.71 -14.12
CA ASP A 246 14.14 -0.56 -14.49
C ASP A 246 14.66 0.19 -15.73
N LYS A 247 15.89 -0.11 -16.20
CA LYS A 247 16.52 0.63 -17.30
C LYS A 247 15.70 0.70 -18.59
N ALA A 248 14.98 -0.36 -18.91
CA ALA A 248 14.10 -0.37 -20.08
C ALA A 248 12.98 0.67 -19.94
N MET A 249 12.33 0.74 -18.78
CA MET A 249 11.26 1.71 -18.52
C MET A 249 11.78 3.14 -18.45
N VAL A 250 12.96 3.35 -17.83
CA VAL A 250 13.63 4.67 -17.84
C VAL A 250 13.92 5.15 -19.27
N SER A 251 14.25 4.24 -20.18
CA SER A 251 14.43 4.59 -21.60
C SER A 251 13.15 5.14 -22.24
N LEU A 252 11.97 4.63 -21.86
CA LEU A 252 10.69 5.09 -22.39
C LEU A 252 10.28 6.46 -21.86
N LEU A 253 10.72 6.83 -20.67
CA LEU A 253 10.42 8.12 -20.04
C LEU A 253 11.02 9.32 -20.77
N LYS A 254 12.05 9.13 -21.60
CA LYS A 254 12.68 10.21 -22.37
C LYS A 254 11.73 10.90 -23.33
N ASP A 255 10.83 10.15 -23.95
CA ASP A 255 9.84 10.74 -24.86
C ASP A 255 8.81 11.61 -24.12
N LEU A 256 8.69 11.41 -22.80
CA LEU A 256 7.87 12.23 -21.92
C LEU A 256 8.65 13.39 -21.29
N GLY A 257 9.94 13.55 -21.62
CA GLY A 257 10.80 14.61 -21.08
C GLY A 257 11.42 14.30 -19.72
N ILE A 258 11.33 13.06 -19.22
CA ILE A 258 11.93 12.64 -17.95
C ILE A 258 13.29 11.99 -18.20
N GLU A 259 14.34 12.62 -17.73
CA GLU A 259 15.73 12.12 -17.82
C GLU A 259 16.50 12.40 -16.54
N LYS A 260 17.28 11.42 -16.06
CA LYS A 260 18.14 11.57 -14.89
C LYS A 260 19.12 12.73 -15.05
N GLY A 261 19.14 13.64 -14.07
CA GLY A 261 20.01 14.81 -14.04
C GLY A 261 19.55 15.98 -14.92
N LYS A 262 18.35 15.90 -15.52
CA LYS A 262 17.74 16.99 -16.27
C LYS A 262 16.51 17.53 -15.54
N LYS A 263 16.20 18.81 -15.73
CA LYS A 263 14.97 19.41 -15.25
C LYS A 263 13.80 18.87 -16.05
N PHE A 264 12.77 18.44 -15.37
CA PHE A 264 11.49 18.07 -15.96
C PHE A 264 10.72 19.35 -16.38
N ASP A 265 10.48 19.50 -17.66
CA ASP A 265 9.78 20.65 -18.24
C ASP A 265 9.01 20.23 -19.52
N PRO A 266 7.94 19.43 -19.34
CA PRO A 266 7.23 18.81 -20.46
C PRO A 266 6.42 19.83 -21.27
N SER A 267 6.39 19.62 -22.59
CA SER A 267 5.52 20.38 -23.49
C SER A 267 4.04 20.10 -23.21
N GLU A 268 3.14 20.94 -23.73
CA GLU A 268 1.69 20.73 -23.59
C GLU A 268 1.22 19.44 -24.29
N GLU A 269 1.87 19.02 -25.35
CA GLU A 269 1.58 17.75 -26.03
C GLU A 269 2.00 16.56 -25.16
N GLN A 270 3.18 16.61 -24.54
CA GLN A 270 3.62 15.60 -23.56
C GLN A 270 2.67 15.54 -22.37
N LYS A 271 2.28 16.67 -21.78
CA LYS A 271 1.29 16.70 -20.67
C LYS A 271 -0.04 16.08 -21.07
N LYS A 272 -0.53 16.37 -22.31
CA LYS A 272 -1.75 15.77 -22.82
C LYS A 272 -1.61 14.25 -22.94
N ALA A 273 -0.50 13.76 -23.48
CA ALA A 273 -0.23 12.33 -23.61
C ALA A 273 -0.10 11.66 -22.23
N MET A 274 0.52 12.32 -21.24
CA MET A 274 0.62 11.86 -19.85
C MET A 274 -0.77 11.71 -19.22
N ARG A 275 -1.65 12.70 -19.35
CA ARG A 275 -3.03 12.62 -18.82
C ARG A 275 -3.80 11.44 -19.41
N GLU A 276 -3.72 11.25 -20.71
CA GLU A 276 -4.37 10.12 -21.39
C GLU A 276 -3.75 8.78 -20.94
N GLY A 277 -2.42 8.70 -20.90
CA GLY A 277 -1.70 7.49 -20.55
C GLY A 277 -1.92 7.05 -19.10
N VAL A 278 -1.94 7.99 -18.14
CA VAL A 278 -2.17 7.64 -16.73
C VAL A 278 -3.62 7.20 -16.48
N LEU A 279 -4.60 7.75 -17.22
CA LEU A 279 -5.99 7.27 -17.15
C LEU A 279 -6.12 5.85 -17.70
N MET A 280 -5.40 5.53 -18.78
CA MET A 280 -5.35 4.15 -19.28
C MET A 280 -4.67 3.20 -18.26
N ALA A 281 -3.61 3.66 -17.61
CA ALA A 281 -2.95 2.90 -16.54
C ALA A 281 -3.88 2.66 -15.36
N TYR A 282 -4.59 3.70 -14.91
CA TYR A 282 -5.62 3.59 -13.86
C TYR A 282 -6.68 2.54 -14.24
N ALA A 283 -7.27 2.66 -15.43
CA ALA A 283 -8.31 1.74 -15.89
C ALA A 283 -7.80 0.28 -15.95
N HIS A 284 -6.54 0.08 -16.38
CA HIS A 284 -5.91 -1.23 -16.39
C HIS A 284 -5.72 -1.79 -14.97
N MET A 285 -5.14 -1.01 -14.05
CA MET A 285 -4.96 -1.43 -12.65
C MET A 285 -6.29 -1.69 -11.95
N GLN A 286 -7.31 -0.86 -12.21
CA GLN A 286 -8.67 -1.05 -11.70
C GLN A 286 -9.27 -2.37 -12.20
N SER A 287 -9.12 -2.68 -13.48
CA SER A 287 -9.61 -3.95 -14.03
C SER A 287 -8.92 -5.16 -13.37
N LYS A 288 -7.60 -5.08 -13.14
CA LYS A 288 -6.83 -6.13 -12.45
C LYS A 288 -7.17 -6.24 -10.97
N PHE A 289 -7.58 -5.15 -10.34
CA PHE A 289 -8.02 -5.16 -8.94
C PHE A 289 -9.34 -5.92 -8.76
N VAL A 290 -10.32 -5.70 -9.66
CA VAL A 290 -11.67 -6.28 -9.52
C VAL A 290 -11.84 -7.63 -10.23
N GLU A 291 -10.90 -8.01 -11.13
CA GLU A 291 -10.94 -9.28 -11.86
C GLU A 291 -10.53 -10.44 -10.93
N PRO A 292 -11.35 -11.53 -10.86
CA PRO A 292 -11.03 -12.68 -10.04
C PRO A 292 -9.67 -13.31 -10.40
N ASP A 293 -8.96 -13.77 -9.37
CA ASP A 293 -7.67 -14.47 -9.48
C ASP A 293 -6.50 -13.66 -10.08
N GLN A 294 -6.66 -12.34 -10.27
CA GLN A 294 -5.56 -11.44 -10.64
C GLN A 294 -4.84 -10.92 -9.38
N THR A 295 -5.32 -9.83 -8.80
CA THR A 295 -4.74 -9.23 -7.59
C THR A 295 -5.25 -9.89 -6.32
N VAL A 296 -6.51 -10.32 -6.32
CA VAL A 296 -7.15 -11.05 -5.21
C VAL A 296 -7.70 -12.40 -5.69
N SER A 297 -7.67 -13.38 -4.81
CA SER A 297 -8.18 -14.74 -5.07
C SER A 297 -9.13 -15.16 -3.96
N ALA A 298 -10.17 -15.92 -4.28
CA ALA A 298 -11.07 -16.48 -3.27
C ALA A 298 -10.30 -17.28 -2.22
N LEU A 299 -10.55 -16.99 -0.94
CA LEU A 299 -9.88 -17.69 0.15
C LEU A 299 -10.39 -19.12 0.31
N TRP A 300 -11.71 -19.30 0.29
CA TRP A 300 -12.35 -20.59 0.46
C TRP A 300 -12.79 -21.14 -0.89
N LYS A 301 -12.27 -22.30 -1.23
CA LYS A 301 -12.56 -23.01 -2.49
C LYS A 301 -12.94 -24.45 -2.19
N ASP A 302 -13.82 -25.02 -3.00
CA ASP A 302 -14.12 -26.46 -2.96
C ASP A 302 -12.96 -27.30 -3.53
N GLU A 303 -13.15 -28.61 -3.57
CA GLU A 303 -12.16 -29.55 -4.10
C GLU A 303 -11.86 -29.39 -5.61
N ASN A 304 -12.75 -28.71 -6.34
CA ASN A 304 -12.59 -28.40 -7.76
C ASN A 304 -12.01 -27.00 -8.00
N GLY A 305 -11.68 -26.25 -6.92
CA GLY A 305 -11.18 -24.90 -6.98
C GLY A 305 -12.26 -23.82 -7.17
N LYS A 306 -13.55 -24.18 -7.11
CA LYS A 306 -14.65 -23.21 -7.19
C LYS A 306 -14.76 -22.43 -5.88
N PRO A 307 -14.90 -21.10 -5.93
CA PRO A 307 -15.16 -20.28 -4.74
C PRO A 307 -16.37 -20.75 -3.94
N LEU A 308 -16.23 -20.87 -2.63
CA LEU A 308 -17.30 -21.16 -1.67
C LEU A 308 -17.87 -19.87 -1.06
N SER A 309 -17.19 -18.76 -1.25
CA SER A 309 -17.54 -17.43 -0.76
C SER A 309 -16.96 -16.38 -1.70
N GLN A 310 -17.51 -15.17 -1.70
CA GLN A 310 -17.03 -14.02 -2.48
C GLN A 310 -15.87 -13.31 -1.80
N TRP A 311 -15.52 -13.66 -0.55
CA TRP A 311 -14.38 -13.11 0.15
C TRP A 311 -13.07 -13.57 -0.46
N SER A 312 -12.25 -12.60 -0.79
CA SER A 312 -10.95 -12.81 -1.42
C SER A 312 -9.82 -12.38 -0.49
N PHE A 313 -8.62 -12.86 -0.77
CA PHE A 313 -7.38 -12.38 -0.15
C PHE A 313 -6.36 -12.06 -1.23
N TRP A 314 -5.31 -11.35 -0.85
CA TRP A 314 -4.28 -10.93 -1.80
C TRP A 314 -3.54 -12.10 -2.42
N ASN A 315 -3.45 -12.09 -3.74
CA ASN A 315 -2.70 -13.08 -4.51
C ASN A 315 -1.34 -12.51 -4.92
N PHE A 316 -0.40 -12.50 -4.00
CA PHE A 316 0.95 -11.93 -4.22
C PHE A 316 1.86 -12.76 -5.12
N GLY A 317 1.42 -13.91 -5.59
CA GLY A 317 2.24 -14.83 -6.36
C GLY A 317 3.14 -15.74 -5.52
N PRO A 318 3.91 -16.61 -6.18
CA PRO A 318 4.64 -17.70 -5.51
C PRO A 318 5.77 -17.20 -4.61
N GLN A 319 6.30 -15.99 -4.84
CA GLN A 319 7.43 -15.43 -4.09
C GLN A 319 7.03 -14.44 -3.00
N ALA A 320 5.76 -14.35 -2.63
CA ALA A 320 5.30 -13.46 -1.55
C ALA A 320 6.04 -13.69 -0.22
N GLN A 321 6.43 -14.93 0.06
CA GLN A 321 7.19 -15.30 1.26
C GLN A 321 8.62 -14.71 1.29
N LEU A 322 9.11 -14.19 0.16
CA LEU A 322 10.41 -13.53 0.05
C LEU A 322 10.34 -12.02 0.27
N GLY A 323 9.18 -11.48 0.69
CA GLY A 323 8.96 -10.06 0.95
C GLY A 323 8.51 -9.28 -0.28
N PHE A 324 7.58 -9.83 -1.05
CA PHE A 324 6.88 -9.15 -2.15
C PHE A 324 7.77 -8.53 -3.24
N PRO A 325 8.76 -9.25 -3.78
CA PRO A 325 9.60 -8.71 -4.83
C PRO A 325 8.85 -8.55 -6.15
N PHE A 326 7.71 -9.27 -6.36
CA PHE A 326 6.98 -9.36 -7.62
C PHE A 326 7.88 -9.73 -8.81
N VAL A 327 8.83 -10.61 -8.55
CA VAL A 327 9.79 -11.14 -9.53
C VAL A 327 9.62 -12.65 -9.56
N ASP A 328 9.53 -13.22 -10.74
CA ASP A 328 9.63 -14.66 -10.99
C ASP A 328 10.97 -14.97 -11.66
N GLU A 329 11.24 -16.23 -12.03
CA GLU A 329 12.51 -16.66 -12.62
C GLU A 329 12.91 -15.81 -13.83
N ASP A 330 11.95 -15.49 -14.70
CA ASP A 330 12.20 -14.85 -15.99
C ASP A 330 11.54 -13.46 -16.13
N GLU A 331 10.74 -13.02 -15.18
CA GLU A 331 9.97 -11.77 -15.35
C GLU A 331 9.77 -10.97 -14.06
N VAL A 332 9.55 -9.67 -14.25
CA VAL A 332 8.95 -8.81 -13.23
C VAL A 332 7.43 -8.80 -13.46
N LEU A 333 6.66 -9.22 -12.48
CA LEU A 333 5.20 -9.27 -12.52
C LEU A 333 4.62 -7.85 -12.41
N VAL A 334 4.82 -7.03 -13.46
CA VAL A 334 4.58 -5.58 -13.45
C VAL A 334 3.12 -5.26 -13.15
N ASP A 335 2.19 -5.92 -13.85
CA ASP A 335 0.74 -5.68 -13.68
C ASP A 335 0.27 -6.07 -12.27
N LYS A 336 0.73 -7.21 -11.78
CA LYS A 336 0.38 -7.69 -10.45
C LYS A 336 0.92 -6.77 -9.35
N ARG A 337 2.16 -6.32 -9.50
CA ARG A 337 2.78 -5.35 -8.62
C ARG A 337 2.02 -4.02 -8.62
N ALA A 338 1.73 -3.49 -9.80
CA ALA A 338 0.98 -2.25 -9.94
C ALA A 338 -0.42 -2.35 -9.32
N ALA A 339 -1.18 -3.39 -9.65
CA ALA A 339 -2.52 -3.59 -9.12
C ALA A 339 -2.54 -3.83 -7.59
N SER A 340 -1.46 -4.39 -7.02
CA SER A 340 -1.32 -4.51 -5.56
C SER A 340 -1.09 -3.14 -4.92
N TYR A 341 -0.10 -2.38 -5.36
CA TYR A 341 0.20 -1.06 -4.81
C TYR A 341 -0.77 0.04 -5.27
N PHE A 342 -1.73 -0.29 -6.11
CA PHE A 342 -2.88 0.54 -6.44
C PHE A 342 -3.83 0.75 -5.26
N TYR A 343 -3.82 -0.15 -4.26
CA TYR A 343 -4.73 -0.05 -3.11
C TYR A 343 -4.08 -0.32 -1.75
N VAL A 344 -2.80 -0.74 -1.69
CA VAL A 344 -2.09 -0.96 -0.43
C VAL A 344 -0.69 -0.38 -0.46
N THR A 345 -0.14 -0.12 0.74
CA THR A 345 1.24 0.31 0.98
C THR A 345 1.81 -0.41 2.19
N TYR A 346 3.12 -0.41 2.36
CA TYR A 346 3.82 -0.93 3.53
C TYR A 346 3.47 -2.39 3.88
N LEU A 347 3.55 -3.27 2.87
CA LEU A 347 3.39 -4.70 3.11
C LEU A 347 4.49 -5.24 4.05
N PRO A 348 4.18 -6.24 4.90
CA PRO A 348 5.17 -6.81 5.81
C PRO A 348 6.20 -7.67 5.07
N LYS A 349 7.43 -7.74 5.58
CA LYS A 349 8.45 -8.67 5.09
C LYS A 349 8.03 -10.13 5.30
N GLN A 350 7.38 -10.41 6.44
CA GLN A 350 6.91 -11.74 6.79
C GLN A 350 5.39 -11.77 6.89
N LEU A 351 4.77 -12.63 6.07
CA LEU A 351 3.31 -12.85 6.11
C LEU A 351 2.87 -13.57 7.38
N GLY A 352 1.60 -13.29 7.79
CA GLY A 352 0.94 -14.00 8.90
C GLY A 352 1.39 -13.56 10.28
N GLY A 353 2.06 -12.41 10.38
CA GLY A 353 2.57 -11.90 11.66
C GLY A 353 1.48 -11.37 12.58
N SER A 354 0.80 -10.32 12.19
CA SER A 354 -0.09 -9.56 13.07
C SER A 354 -1.52 -9.41 12.54
N THR A 355 -1.70 -9.45 11.23
CA THR A 355 -3.01 -9.20 10.61
C THR A 355 -3.24 -10.08 9.38
N PHE A 356 -4.51 -10.38 9.10
CA PHE A 356 -4.95 -11.01 7.87
C PHE A 356 -6.18 -10.26 7.34
N TYR A 357 -6.24 -10.02 6.02
CA TYR A 357 -7.30 -9.20 5.41
C TYR A 357 -8.09 -10.01 4.40
N LEU A 358 -9.42 -9.92 4.50
CA LEU A 358 -10.34 -10.38 3.48
C LEU A 358 -10.84 -9.16 2.70
N THR A 359 -10.85 -9.27 1.38
CA THR A 359 -11.38 -8.24 0.49
C THR A 359 -12.77 -8.65 0.02
N GLY A 360 -13.77 -7.84 0.31
CA GLY A 360 -15.15 -7.98 -0.16
C GLY A 360 -15.40 -7.00 -1.31
N LEU A 361 -15.46 -7.53 -2.52
CA LEU A 361 -15.75 -6.76 -3.75
C LEU A 361 -17.18 -7.01 -4.24
N ARG A 362 -17.77 -8.15 -3.85
CA ARG A 362 -19.00 -8.69 -4.41
C ARG A 362 -19.92 -9.16 -3.30
N ASP A 363 -21.22 -9.12 -3.59
CA ASP A 363 -22.26 -9.67 -2.74
C ASP A 363 -22.45 -11.19 -2.93
N SER A 364 -23.41 -11.78 -2.22
CA SER A 364 -23.72 -13.20 -2.24
C SER A 364 -24.19 -13.72 -3.63
N GLU A 365 -24.64 -12.83 -4.50
CA GLU A 365 -25.04 -13.15 -5.88
C GLU A 365 -23.86 -13.01 -6.87
N GLY A 366 -22.72 -12.49 -6.39
CA GLY A 366 -21.52 -12.28 -7.21
C GLY A 366 -21.48 -10.94 -7.94
N GLU A 367 -22.44 -10.04 -7.67
CA GLU A 367 -22.48 -8.70 -8.22
C GLU A 367 -21.55 -7.76 -7.44
N MET A 368 -20.98 -6.77 -8.11
CA MET A 368 -20.15 -5.75 -7.46
C MET A 368 -20.96 -4.95 -6.45
N LEU A 369 -20.33 -4.60 -5.32
CA LEU A 369 -20.97 -3.80 -4.28
C LEU A 369 -21.29 -2.39 -4.81
N ASP A 370 -22.57 -2.04 -4.80
CA ASP A 370 -23.13 -0.74 -5.19
C ASP A 370 -23.41 0.10 -3.95
N GLY A 371 -22.75 1.24 -3.83
CA GLY A 371 -22.90 2.11 -2.66
C GLY A 371 -24.28 2.75 -2.51
N LYS A 372 -25.16 2.65 -3.53
CA LYS A 372 -26.54 3.13 -3.47
C LYS A 372 -27.48 2.10 -2.84
N ALA A 373 -27.09 0.82 -2.86
CA ALA A 373 -27.82 -0.25 -2.22
C ALA A 373 -27.40 -0.42 -0.76
N THR A 374 -28.23 -1.10 0.03
CA THR A 374 -27.90 -1.47 1.40
C THR A 374 -27.60 -2.96 1.49
N TYR A 375 -26.48 -3.28 2.13
CA TYR A 375 -26.02 -4.65 2.33
C TYR A 375 -25.94 -4.98 3.82
N LYS A 376 -26.08 -6.26 4.13
CA LYS A 376 -25.91 -6.82 5.48
C LYS A 376 -24.78 -7.83 5.46
N LEU A 377 -23.90 -7.77 6.48
CA LEU A 377 -22.89 -8.75 6.77
C LEU A 377 -23.10 -9.30 8.17
N ASN A 378 -23.29 -10.59 8.31
CA ASN A 378 -23.27 -11.24 9.62
C ASN A 378 -21.82 -11.60 10.00
N VAL A 379 -21.37 -11.10 11.16
CA VAL A 379 -20.06 -11.43 11.72
C VAL A 379 -20.24 -12.41 12.87
N PRO A 380 -19.79 -13.67 12.75
CA PRO A 380 -20.00 -14.70 13.75
C PRO A 380 -19.34 -14.39 15.10
N ALA A 381 -19.93 -14.86 16.18
CA ALA A 381 -19.40 -14.69 17.53
C ALA A 381 -18.03 -15.36 17.74
N ASP A 382 -17.73 -16.42 16.99
CA ASP A 382 -16.49 -17.17 17.06
C ASP A 382 -15.45 -16.77 15.98
N THR A 383 -15.53 -15.52 15.50
CA THR A 383 -14.55 -14.96 14.56
C THR A 383 -13.13 -15.22 15.07
N PRO A 384 -12.25 -15.87 14.27
CA PRO A 384 -11.01 -16.46 14.75
C PRO A 384 -9.86 -15.45 14.92
N VAL A 385 -10.00 -14.57 15.89
CA VAL A 385 -9.00 -13.55 16.26
C VAL A 385 -8.64 -13.69 17.74
N GLU A 386 -7.40 -13.42 18.09
CA GLU A 386 -6.95 -13.28 19.46
C GLU A 386 -7.07 -11.85 19.99
N ASP A 387 -7.12 -10.87 19.09
CA ASP A 387 -7.22 -9.45 19.44
C ASP A 387 -8.61 -8.91 19.06
N PHE A 388 -8.81 -8.48 17.82
CA PHE A 388 -10.09 -7.95 17.34
C PHE A 388 -10.23 -8.12 15.83
N TRP A 389 -11.44 -7.88 15.31
CA TRP A 389 -11.72 -7.73 13.89
C TRP A 389 -12.21 -6.33 13.58
N SER A 390 -12.07 -5.90 12.32
CA SER A 390 -12.71 -4.69 11.80
C SER A 390 -13.24 -4.90 10.38
N ALA A 391 -14.35 -4.21 10.04
CA ALA A 391 -14.90 -4.11 8.71
C ALA A 391 -14.91 -2.64 8.30
N ILE A 392 -14.12 -2.29 7.29
CA ILE A 392 -13.87 -0.90 6.89
C ILE A 392 -14.26 -0.73 5.44
N VAL A 393 -15.01 0.36 5.15
CA VAL A 393 -15.47 0.75 3.82
C VAL A 393 -14.44 1.64 3.14
N TYR A 394 -14.11 1.30 1.89
CA TYR A 394 -13.22 2.10 1.05
C TYR A 394 -13.89 2.46 -0.27
N ASN A 395 -13.74 3.71 -0.66
CA ASN A 395 -14.18 4.19 -1.95
C ASN A 395 -13.47 3.43 -3.10
N MET A 396 -14.24 2.97 -4.08
CA MET A 396 -13.72 2.14 -5.18
C MET A 396 -12.78 2.93 -6.11
N GLU A 397 -12.96 4.23 -6.25
CA GLU A 397 -12.13 5.07 -7.11
C GLU A 397 -10.79 5.40 -6.46
N THR A 398 -10.81 5.91 -5.23
CA THR A 398 -9.62 6.45 -4.56
C THR A 398 -8.86 5.43 -3.70
N LYS A 399 -9.48 4.30 -3.36
CA LYS A 399 -8.97 3.29 -2.40
C LYS A 399 -8.75 3.86 -0.98
N ASN A 400 -9.25 5.06 -0.72
CA ASN A 400 -9.28 5.68 0.60
C ASN A 400 -10.65 5.50 1.26
N PHE A 401 -10.83 5.97 2.47
CA PHE A 401 -12.15 6.07 3.10
C PHE A 401 -13.11 6.88 2.25
N VAL A 402 -14.40 6.57 2.36
CA VAL A 402 -15.46 7.43 1.84
C VAL A 402 -15.43 8.74 2.63
N LYS A 403 -15.28 9.87 1.93
CA LYS A 403 -15.11 11.18 2.56
C LYS A 403 -16.40 11.74 3.16
N GLY A 404 -16.26 12.57 4.19
CA GLY A 404 -17.35 13.33 4.80
C GLY A 404 -18.14 12.58 5.86
N PHE A 405 -17.66 11.45 6.34
CA PHE A 405 -18.27 10.67 7.41
C PHE A 405 -17.29 10.44 8.55
N ASP A 406 -17.79 10.56 9.80
CA ASP A 406 -17.00 10.27 11.00
C ASP A 406 -16.81 8.76 11.20
N ARG A 407 -17.76 7.95 10.69
CA ARG A 407 -17.69 6.50 10.76
C ARG A 407 -17.32 5.92 9.39
N VAL A 408 -16.18 5.30 9.30
CA VAL A 408 -15.66 4.66 8.08
C VAL A 408 -15.63 3.12 8.19
N GLY A 409 -15.84 2.60 9.41
CA GLY A 409 -15.84 1.18 9.71
C GLY A 409 -16.46 0.86 11.07
N LEU A 410 -16.55 -0.43 11.37
CA LEU A 410 -16.90 -0.99 12.67
C LEU A 410 -15.94 -2.12 13.03
N SER A 411 -15.72 -2.32 14.31
CA SER A 411 -14.84 -3.36 14.82
C SER A 411 -15.40 -4.01 16.09
N SER A 412 -14.87 -5.16 16.48
CA SER A 412 -15.23 -5.74 17.78
C SER A 412 -14.84 -4.86 18.98
N ARG A 413 -14.04 -3.81 18.78
CA ARG A 413 -13.77 -2.77 19.78
C ARG A 413 -14.97 -1.84 20.01
N ASN A 414 -15.93 -1.81 19.07
CA ASN A 414 -17.21 -1.09 19.21
C ASN A 414 -18.32 -1.93 19.87
N ALA A 415 -17.98 -3.09 20.44
CA ALA A 415 -18.95 -4.08 20.96
C ALA A 415 -19.93 -3.50 22.01
N ASP A 416 -19.50 -2.50 22.78
CA ASP A 416 -20.33 -1.85 23.80
C ASP A 416 -21.43 -0.96 23.21
N THR A 417 -21.28 -0.52 21.95
CA THR A 417 -22.22 0.36 21.26
C THR A 417 -23.03 -0.37 20.20
N MET A 418 -22.50 -1.47 19.63
CA MET A 418 -23.20 -2.25 18.62
C MET A 418 -24.29 -3.15 19.22
N LYS A 419 -25.38 -3.33 18.46
CA LYS A 419 -26.41 -4.33 18.74
C LYS A 419 -25.87 -5.72 18.44
N LYS A 420 -25.94 -6.58 19.45
CA LYS A 420 -25.51 -7.98 19.38
C LYS A 420 -26.70 -8.89 19.19
N ASN A 421 -26.62 -9.88 18.33
CA ASN A 421 -27.61 -10.91 18.15
C ASN A 421 -27.67 -11.88 19.36
N PRO A 422 -28.77 -12.60 19.57
CA PRO A 422 -28.92 -13.55 20.70
C PRO A 422 -27.86 -14.66 20.70
N ASP A 423 -27.31 -15.05 19.53
CA ASP A 423 -26.27 -16.05 19.38
C ASP A 423 -24.85 -15.49 19.58
N GLY A 424 -24.75 -14.17 19.78
CA GLY A 424 -23.50 -13.48 19.99
C GLY A 424 -22.85 -12.92 18.72
N SER A 425 -23.41 -13.13 17.54
CA SER A 425 -22.99 -12.51 16.28
C SER A 425 -23.37 -11.03 16.20
N TYR A 426 -22.87 -10.35 15.16
CA TYR A 426 -23.22 -8.97 14.84
C TYR A 426 -23.68 -8.89 13.39
N ASP A 427 -24.85 -8.29 13.14
CA ASP A 427 -25.26 -7.87 11.80
C ASP A 427 -24.77 -6.45 11.55
N LEU A 428 -23.84 -6.28 10.60
CA LEU A 428 -23.34 -4.99 10.15
C LEU A 428 -24.07 -4.58 8.88
N TYR A 429 -24.33 -3.29 8.73
CA TYR A 429 -25.04 -2.74 7.57
C TYR A 429 -24.17 -1.72 6.85
N PHE A 430 -24.17 -1.77 5.52
CA PHE A 430 -23.41 -0.89 4.63
C PHE A 430 -24.35 -0.31 3.58
N GLY A 431 -24.44 1.01 3.48
CA GLY A 431 -25.35 1.66 2.56
C GLY A 431 -25.41 3.17 2.74
N PRO A 432 -26.15 3.89 1.87
CA PRO A 432 -26.23 5.35 1.92
C PRO A 432 -26.97 5.86 3.16
N GLU A 433 -27.89 5.07 3.69
CA GLU A 433 -28.68 5.39 4.88
C GLU A 433 -28.74 4.20 5.84
N ALA A 434 -28.82 4.48 7.13
CA ALA A 434 -28.98 3.45 8.16
C ALA A 434 -30.37 2.79 8.08
N PRO A 435 -30.44 1.45 8.04
CA PRO A 435 -31.74 0.79 8.23
C PRO A 435 -32.32 1.16 9.58
N LYS A 436 -33.63 1.38 9.60
CA LYS A 436 -34.34 1.83 10.81
C LYS A 436 -34.05 0.94 12.01
N GLY A 437 -33.53 1.54 13.07
CA GLY A 437 -33.20 0.86 14.31
C GLY A 437 -31.88 0.07 14.24
N GLN A 438 -31.01 0.28 13.21
CA GLN A 438 -29.70 -0.35 13.05
C GLN A 438 -28.57 0.68 12.96
N GLU A 439 -28.82 1.90 13.39
CA GLU A 439 -27.91 3.04 13.30
C GLU A 439 -26.55 2.76 14.00
N GLU A 440 -26.56 1.92 15.04
CA GLU A 440 -25.38 1.53 15.82
C GLU A 440 -24.47 0.56 15.04
N ASN A 441 -25.05 -0.26 14.15
CA ASN A 441 -24.37 -1.27 13.37
C ASN A 441 -24.18 -0.86 11.89
N TRP A 442 -24.43 0.39 11.55
CA TRP A 442 -24.38 0.88 10.17
C TRP A 442 -23.09 1.66 9.89
N VAL A 443 -22.53 1.46 8.69
CA VAL A 443 -21.40 2.20 8.12
C VAL A 443 -21.85 2.86 6.82
N PRO A 444 -21.69 4.18 6.66
CA PRO A 444 -22.11 4.90 5.46
C PRO A 444 -21.23 4.56 4.26
N THR A 445 -21.85 4.44 3.08
CA THR A 445 -21.17 4.32 1.78
C THR A 445 -21.17 5.63 0.99
N GLY A 446 -21.94 6.63 1.44
CA GLY A 446 -22.10 7.89 0.72
C GLY A 446 -22.81 7.77 -0.64
N GLY A 447 -23.33 6.60 -0.99
CA GLY A 447 -23.87 6.30 -2.31
C GLY A 447 -22.80 6.08 -3.39
N GLU A 448 -21.55 5.93 -2.99
CA GLU A 448 -20.40 5.71 -3.87
C GLU A 448 -20.05 4.22 -3.94
N ASP A 449 -19.60 3.75 -5.12
CA ASP A 449 -19.11 2.38 -5.26
C ASP A 449 -17.94 2.14 -4.30
N TYR A 450 -17.95 1.00 -3.63
CA TYR A 450 -17.03 0.70 -2.56
C TYR A 450 -16.56 -0.74 -2.56
N PHE A 451 -15.56 -1.01 -1.75
CA PHE A 451 -15.17 -2.35 -1.34
C PHE A 451 -14.93 -2.38 0.16
N LEU A 452 -14.91 -3.57 0.71
CA LEU A 452 -14.68 -3.82 2.13
C LEU A 452 -13.32 -4.47 2.34
N LEU A 453 -12.61 -4.05 3.39
CA LEU A 453 -11.60 -4.90 4.00
C LEU A 453 -12.10 -5.37 5.37
N PHE A 454 -12.29 -6.68 5.49
CA PHE A 454 -12.51 -7.33 6.77
C PHE A 454 -11.14 -7.78 7.31
N ARG A 455 -10.72 -7.18 8.40
CA ARG A 455 -9.38 -7.35 8.97
C ARG A 455 -9.45 -8.19 10.24
N LEU A 456 -8.62 -9.20 10.30
CA LEU A 456 -8.44 -10.11 11.44
C LEU A 456 -7.11 -9.78 12.10
N TYR A 457 -7.15 -9.27 13.32
CA TYR A 457 -5.95 -8.92 14.09
C TYR A 457 -5.56 -10.08 15.01
N ARG A 458 -4.30 -10.51 14.89
CA ARG A 458 -3.77 -11.75 15.49
C ARG A 458 -4.67 -12.94 15.15
N PRO A 459 -4.80 -13.28 13.84
CA PRO A 459 -5.69 -14.35 13.42
C PRO A 459 -5.21 -15.69 13.97
N THR A 460 -6.14 -16.54 14.40
CA THR A 460 -5.86 -17.92 14.81
C THR A 460 -5.77 -18.85 13.61
N SER A 461 -5.25 -20.06 13.80
CA SER A 461 -5.17 -21.07 12.74
C SER A 461 -6.51 -21.45 12.10
N LYS A 462 -7.63 -21.20 12.80
CA LYS A 462 -8.99 -21.45 12.26
C LYS A 462 -9.30 -20.65 11.01
N THR A 463 -8.74 -19.44 10.86
CA THR A 463 -8.98 -18.57 9.68
C THR A 463 -8.63 -19.27 8.38
N PHE A 464 -7.60 -20.11 8.38
CA PHE A 464 -7.09 -20.78 7.18
C PHE A 464 -7.73 -22.16 6.95
N PHE A 465 -8.57 -22.63 7.87
CA PHE A 465 -9.23 -23.92 7.76
C PHE A 465 -10.71 -23.76 7.43
N LYS A 466 -11.26 -24.74 6.72
CA LYS A 466 -12.69 -24.84 6.31
C LYS A 466 -13.70 -24.83 7.48
N ASN A 467 -13.23 -24.76 8.72
CA ASN A 467 -14.08 -24.80 9.92
C ASN A 467 -14.67 -23.42 10.29
N TRP A 468 -14.21 -22.37 9.67
CA TRP A 468 -14.77 -21.02 9.79
C TRP A 468 -14.74 -20.35 8.43
N MET A 469 -15.83 -19.71 8.06
CA MET A 469 -15.97 -18.94 6.84
C MET A 469 -16.86 -17.73 7.15
N LEU A 470 -16.43 -16.55 6.72
CA LEU A 470 -17.27 -15.37 6.80
C LEU A 470 -18.36 -15.48 5.73
N GLU A 471 -19.63 -15.28 6.12
CA GLU A 471 -20.74 -15.25 5.18
C GLU A 471 -20.59 -14.09 4.19
N ASP A 472 -21.14 -14.24 3.00
CA ASP A 472 -21.11 -13.20 1.98
C ASP A 472 -22.06 -12.06 2.34
N MET A 473 -21.82 -10.88 1.79
CA MET A 473 -22.70 -9.74 1.98
C MET A 473 -24.02 -9.93 1.24
N GLU A 474 -25.12 -9.81 1.96
CA GLU A 474 -26.47 -9.91 1.41
C GLU A 474 -27.02 -8.52 1.04
N LYS A 475 -27.47 -8.33 -0.19
CA LYS A 475 -28.22 -7.15 -0.59
C LYS A 475 -29.61 -7.19 0.02
N ILE A 476 -29.98 -6.17 0.81
CA ILE A 476 -31.27 -6.11 1.51
C ILE A 476 -32.22 -5.01 1.00
N SER A 477 -31.70 -4.03 0.27
CA SER A 477 -32.47 -3.01 -0.43
C SER A 477 -31.68 -2.41 -1.57
N ASP A 478 -32.40 -1.90 -2.55
CA ASP A 478 -31.85 -1.10 -3.67
C ASP A 478 -31.72 0.35 -3.28
#